data_d2f0f7184127e449f32cde8edfbe8c43
#
_entry.id   d2f0f7184127e449f32cde8edfbe8c43
#
_cell.length_a   1.000
_cell.length_b   1.000
_cell.length_c   1.000
_cell.angle_alpha   90.00
_cell.angle_beta   90.00
_cell.angle_gamma   90.00
#
_symmetry.space_group_name_H-M   'P 1'
#
loop_
_entity.id
_entity.type
_entity.pdbx_description
1 polymer ?
#
loop_
_entity_poly.entity_id
_entity_poly.type
_entity_poly.pdbx_seq_one_letter_code
_entity_poly.pdbx_strand_id
1 'polypeptide(L)'
;TLGDMLDMWVEEELKPGSLSNGTVSAYQGTVGRIKQFPIGERKLKTVTPEHLQSFLDLLSFGGMDANGKEVNPISKGYMHLFSAVLQGAFRFAVFPKRLLSYNPMQYVVMRKKQESYKLFSDDNSDELAVPTITYEQYVALTDWLKKKSNPALLPIQIAYFTGLRIGEVCALTWQDIDLKEQVITVRRSMR
;
A
#
# COMPACT_ATOMS: atom_id res chain seq x y z
N THR A 1 -21.07 11.97 7.00
CA THR A 1 -20.91 10.58 6.50
C THR A 1 -19.64 9.94 7.03
N LEU A 2 -19.43 8.64 6.74
CA LEU A 2 -18.15 7.98 7.02
C LEU A 2 -17.03 8.66 6.22
N GLY A 3 -17.28 9.00 4.96
CA GLY A 3 -16.31 9.70 4.10
C GLY A 3 -15.86 11.04 4.68
N ASP A 4 -16.77 11.84 5.21
CA ASP A 4 -16.44 13.14 5.82
C ASP A 4 -15.57 12.96 7.08
N MET A 5 -15.85 11.91 7.87
CA MET A 5 -15.04 11.57 9.04
C MET A 5 -13.64 11.12 8.65
N LEU A 6 -13.50 10.34 7.58
CA LEU A 6 -12.21 9.93 7.05
C LEU A 6 -11.39 11.14 6.56
N ASP A 7 -12.02 12.09 5.85
CA ASP A 7 -11.35 13.33 5.42
C ASP A 7 -10.89 14.17 6.64
N MET A 8 -11.75 14.31 7.65
CA MET A 8 -11.41 15.00 8.90
C MET A 8 -10.22 14.34 9.60
N TRP A 9 -10.19 13.02 9.67
CA TRP A 9 -9.06 12.27 10.25
C TRP A 9 -7.76 12.53 9.50
N VAL A 10 -7.81 12.54 8.15
CA VAL A 10 -6.64 12.82 7.31
C VAL A 10 -6.08 14.22 7.60
N GLU A 11 -6.95 15.23 7.65
CA GLU A 11 -6.52 16.62 7.82
C GLU A 11 -6.02 16.92 9.23
N GLU A 12 -6.66 16.38 10.25
CA GLU A 12 -6.42 16.79 11.63
C GLU A 12 -5.47 15.85 12.41
N GLU A 13 -5.35 14.57 12.03
CA GLU A 13 -4.47 13.64 12.73
C GLU A 13 -3.36 13.10 11.83
N LEU A 14 -3.70 12.72 10.59
CA LEU A 14 -2.75 12.02 9.73
C LEU A 14 -1.68 12.97 9.17
N LYS A 15 -2.06 14.10 8.57
CA LYS A 15 -1.13 15.07 7.98
C LYS A 15 -0.23 15.76 9.01
N PRO A 16 -0.73 16.21 10.17
CA PRO A 16 0.10 16.81 11.21
C PRO A 16 0.94 15.79 11.98
N GLY A 17 0.65 14.51 11.83
CA GLY A 17 1.31 13.43 12.55
C GLY A 17 2.77 13.20 12.15
N SER A 18 3.42 12.26 12.82
CA SER A 18 4.83 11.92 12.62
C SER A 18 5.07 10.85 11.55
N LEU A 19 4.04 10.47 10.80
CA LEU A 19 4.15 9.44 9.76
C LEU A 19 4.94 9.95 8.54
N SER A 20 5.61 9.03 7.85
CA SER A 20 6.32 9.38 6.60
C SER A 20 5.34 9.82 5.52
N ASN A 21 5.77 10.73 4.63
CA ASN A 21 4.96 11.21 3.50
C ASN A 21 4.41 10.06 2.64
N GLY A 22 5.19 9.00 2.45
CA GLY A 22 4.74 7.81 1.73
C GLY A 22 3.59 7.09 2.42
N THR A 23 3.61 6.98 3.75
CA THR A 23 2.52 6.38 4.55
C THR A 23 1.27 7.25 4.48
N VAL A 24 1.43 8.56 4.65
CA VAL A 24 0.31 9.53 4.56
C VAL A 24 -0.34 9.43 3.18
N SER A 25 0.43 9.44 2.10
CA SER A 25 -0.06 9.32 0.73
C SER A 25 -0.80 7.99 0.49
N ALA A 26 -0.27 6.87 1.00
CA ALA A 26 -0.92 5.57 0.89
C ALA A 26 -2.27 5.53 1.63
N TYR A 27 -2.35 6.12 2.82
CA TYR A 27 -3.57 6.21 3.60
C TYR A 27 -4.61 7.12 2.94
N GLN A 28 -4.19 8.29 2.41
CA GLN A 28 -5.07 9.18 1.64
C GLN A 28 -5.65 8.49 0.39
N GLY A 29 -4.81 7.76 -0.35
CA GLY A 29 -5.27 6.97 -1.49
C GLY A 29 -6.29 5.89 -1.08
N THR A 30 -6.11 5.26 0.09
CA THR A 30 -7.05 4.28 0.64
C THR A 30 -8.36 4.93 1.07
N VAL A 31 -8.31 6.10 1.71
CA VAL A 31 -9.51 6.90 2.04
C VAL A 31 -10.29 7.23 0.76
N GLY A 32 -9.59 7.72 -0.28
CA GLY A 32 -10.23 7.99 -1.57
C GLY A 32 -10.93 6.77 -2.17
N ARG A 33 -10.38 5.57 -2.00
CA ARG A 33 -11.01 4.33 -2.44
C ARG A 33 -12.22 3.94 -1.58
N ILE A 34 -12.14 4.03 -0.24
CA ILE A 34 -13.28 3.74 0.65
C ILE A 34 -14.48 4.62 0.29
N LYS A 35 -14.24 5.89 -0.03
CA LYS A 35 -15.29 6.84 -0.43
C LYS A 35 -15.98 6.50 -1.75
N GLN A 36 -15.36 5.71 -2.60
CA GLN A 36 -15.98 5.22 -3.85
C GLN A 36 -16.98 4.09 -3.63
N PHE A 37 -17.01 3.49 -2.43
CA PHE A 37 -17.96 2.45 -2.07
C PHE A 37 -19.16 3.03 -1.31
N PRO A 38 -20.33 2.37 -1.39
CA PRO A 38 -21.54 2.83 -0.71
C PRO A 38 -21.38 3.07 0.79
N ILE A 39 -20.43 2.39 1.42
CA ILE A 39 -20.11 2.57 2.85
C ILE A 39 -19.59 3.97 3.14
N GLY A 40 -18.89 4.62 2.19
CA GLY A 40 -18.37 5.99 2.35
C GLY A 40 -19.46 7.03 2.52
N GLU A 41 -20.62 6.84 1.87
CA GLU A 41 -21.77 7.75 1.93
C GLU A 41 -22.67 7.51 3.15
N ARG A 42 -22.48 6.39 3.87
CA ARG A 42 -23.29 6.03 5.01
C ARG A 42 -23.10 7.03 6.15
N LYS A 43 -24.21 7.38 6.83
CA LYS A 43 -24.15 8.25 8.03
C LYS A 43 -23.29 7.59 9.12
N LEU A 44 -22.28 8.28 9.64
CA LEU A 44 -21.29 7.75 10.56
C LEU A 44 -21.93 6.98 11.74
N LYS A 45 -22.95 7.55 12.36
CA LYS A 45 -23.65 6.95 13.51
C LYS A 45 -24.44 5.67 13.18
N THR A 46 -24.68 5.38 11.91
CA THR A 46 -25.38 4.16 11.45
C THR A 46 -24.42 3.09 10.93
N VAL A 47 -23.12 3.36 10.97
CA VAL A 47 -22.13 2.35 10.62
C VAL A 47 -21.98 1.37 11.76
N THR A 48 -22.27 0.10 11.49
CA THR A 48 -22.17 -0.99 12.45
C THR A 48 -20.98 -1.91 12.14
N PRO A 49 -20.53 -2.75 13.07
CA PRO A 49 -19.49 -3.74 12.79
C PRO A 49 -19.82 -4.66 11.61
N GLU A 50 -21.10 -5.04 11.45
CA GLU A 50 -21.55 -5.90 10.36
C GLU A 50 -21.38 -5.22 9.00
N HIS A 51 -21.64 -3.91 8.91
CA HIS A 51 -21.40 -3.14 7.68
C HIS A 51 -19.91 -3.12 7.31
N LEU A 52 -19.04 -2.92 8.29
CA LEU A 52 -17.58 -2.93 8.10
C LEU A 52 -17.08 -4.32 7.76
N GLN A 53 -17.61 -5.37 8.41
CA GLN A 53 -17.28 -6.75 8.10
C GLN A 53 -17.66 -7.10 6.67
N SER A 54 -18.90 -6.80 6.25
CA SER A 54 -19.37 -7.05 4.88
C SER A 54 -18.52 -6.30 3.84
N PHE A 55 -18.13 -5.07 4.13
CA PHE A 55 -17.25 -4.29 3.24
C PHE A 55 -15.86 -4.93 3.12
N LEU A 56 -15.24 -5.33 4.22
CA LEU A 56 -13.93 -5.97 4.20
C LEU A 56 -13.98 -7.38 3.59
N ASP A 57 -15.06 -8.12 3.83
CA ASP A 57 -15.29 -9.42 3.17
C ASP A 57 -15.44 -9.25 1.65
N LEU A 58 -16.16 -8.23 1.19
CA LEU A 58 -16.27 -7.88 -0.23
C LEU A 58 -14.90 -7.60 -0.85
N LEU A 59 -14.04 -6.83 -0.17
CA LEU A 59 -12.69 -6.56 -0.63
C LEU A 59 -11.79 -7.81 -0.61
N SER A 60 -11.99 -8.73 0.35
CA SER A 60 -11.18 -9.94 0.49
C SER A 60 -11.55 -11.03 -0.51
N PHE A 61 -12.84 -11.24 -0.75
CA PHE A 61 -13.37 -12.35 -1.55
C PHE A 61 -13.86 -11.92 -2.93
N GLY A 62 -14.09 -10.63 -3.13
CA GLY A 62 -14.75 -10.10 -4.32
C GLY A 62 -16.27 -10.27 -4.26
N GLY A 63 -16.95 -9.82 -5.29
CA GLY A 63 -18.39 -9.93 -5.43
C GLY A 63 -19.04 -8.66 -5.95
N MET A 64 -20.33 -8.50 -5.73
CA MET A 64 -21.07 -7.31 -6.11
C MET A 64 -21.23 -6.36 -4.92
N ASP A 65 -20.97 -5.08 -5.11
CA ASP A 65 -21.28 -4.08 -4.10
C ASP A 65 -22.79 -3.76 -4.06
N ALA A 66 -23.22 -2.93 -3.09
CA ALA A 66 -24.64 -2.55 -2.95
C ALA A 66 -25.20 -1.76 -4.14
N ASN A 67 -24.35 -1.24 -5.03
CA ASN A 67 -24.73 -0.54 -6.25
C ASN A 67 -24.73 -1.48 -7.48
N GLY A 68 -24.46 -2.78 -7.29
CA GLY A 68 -24.37 -3.76 -8.38
C GLY A 68 -23.06 -3.68 -9.18
N LYS A 69 -22.03 -3.02 -8.65
CA LYS A 69 -20.71 -2.97 -9.27
C LYS A 69 -19.88 -4.15 -8.84
N GLU A 70 -19.26 -4.83 -9.81
CA GLU A 70 -18.33 -5.93 -9.53
C GLU A 70 -17.03 -5.42 -8.89
N VAL A 71 -16.63 -6.07 -7.81
CA VAL A 71 -15.41 -5.79 -7.05
C VAL A 71 -14.51 -7.01 -7.09
N ASN A 72 -13.32 -6.84 -7.65
CA ASN A 72 -12.29 -7.90 -7.63
C ASN A 72 -11.61 -7.97 -6.26
N PRO A 73 -11.22 -9.18 -5.81
CA PRO A 73 -10.48 -9.34 -4.56
C PRO A 73 -9.17 -8.55 -4.58
N ILE A 74 -8.84 -7.92 -3.47
CA ILE A 74 -7.56 -7.22 -3.32
C ILE A 74 -6.52 -8.07 -2.59
N SER A 75 -5.24 -7.76 -2.78
CA SER A 75 -4.15 -8.50 -2.12
C SER A 75 -4.18 -8.36 -0.60
N LYS A 76 -3.63 -9.35 0.11
CA LYS A 76 -3.56 -9.39 1.57
C LYS A 76 -2.85 -8.14 2.15
N GLY A 77 -1.74 -7.71 1.53
CA GLY A 77 -1.03 -6.50 1.96
C GLY A 77 -1.90 -5.25 1.86
N TYR A 78 -2.69 -5.17 0.79
CA TYR A 78 -3.60 -4.06 0.58
C TYR A 78 -4.79 -4.07 1.54
N MET A 79 -5.30 -5.26 1.91
CA MET A 79 -6.33 -5.43 2.96
C MET A 79 -5.88 -4.87 4.32
N HIS A 80 -4.61 -5.08 4.70
CA HIS A 80 -4.08 -4.51 5.94
C HIS A 80 -4.11 -2.98 5.94
N LEU A 81 -3.93 -2.36 4.77
CA LEU A 81 -3.99 -0.90 4.63
C LEU A 81 -5.41 -0.37 4.88
N PHE A 82 -6.43 -1.02 4.31
CA PHE A 82 -7.84 -0.68 4.59
C PHE A 82 -8.20 -0.83 6.06
N SER A 83 -7.76 -1.93 6.68
CA SER A 83 -7.98 -2.16 8.11
C SER A 83 -7.31 -1.10 8.98
N ALA A 84 -6.06 -0.75 8.68
CA ALA A 84 -5.30 0.26 9.43
C ALA A 84 -5.95 1.65 9.33
N VAL A 85 -6.39 2.05 8.13
CA VAL A 85 -7.08 3.32 7.90
C VAL A 85 -8.39 3.37 8.68
N LEU A 86 -9.23 2.35 8.58
CA LEU A 86 -10.50 2.29 9.31
C LEU A 86 -10.28 2.27 10.83
N GLN A 87 -9.33 1.45 11.33
CA GLN A 87 -8.97 1.42 12.75
C GLN A 87 -8.55 2.80 13.27
N GLY A 88 -7.65 3.48 12.57
CA GLY A 88 -7.15 4.80 12.93
C GLY A 88 -8.26 5.85 12.94
N ALA A 89 -9.04 5.91 11.87
CA ALA A 89 -10.11 6.88 11.71
C ALA A 89 -11.25 6.67 12.74
N PHE A 90 -11.67 5.42 13.01
CA PHE A 90 -12.67 5.16 14.03
C PHE A 90 -12.15 5.41 15.46
N ARG A 91 -10.87 5.14 15.74
CA ARG A 91 -10.24 5.57 17.00
C ARG A 91 -10.33 7.08 17.18
N PHE A 92 -9.98 7.85 16.15
CA PHE A 92 -10.08 9.30 16.13
C PHE A 92 -11.53 9.80 16.31
N ALA A 93 -12.50 9.13 15.71
CA ALA A 93 -13.92 9.46 15.86
C ALA A 93 -14.44 9.23 17.30
N VAL A 94 -13.89 8.25 18.02
CA VAL A 94 -14.20 8.03 19.44
C VAL A 94 -13.47 9.05 20.32
N PHE A 95 -12.17 9.21 20.13
CA PHE A 95 -11.32 10.19 20.81
C PHE A 95 -10.21 10.67 19.87
N PRO A 96 -10.02 11.99 19.71
CA PRO A 96 -10.59 13.10 20.54
C PRO A 96 -11.97 13.64 20.10
N LYS A 97 -12.50 13.22 18.93
CA LYS A 97 -13.68 13.85 18.34
C LYS A 97 -15.00 13.55 19.04
N ARG A 98 -15.12 12.48 19.79
CA ARG A 98 -16.35 12.07 20.52
C ARG A 98 -17.60 12.00 19.62
N LEU A 99 -17.40 11.66 18.34
CA LEU A 99 -18.49 11.46 17.36
C LEU A 99 -19.21 10.14 17.57
N LEU A 100 -18.48 9.16 18.13
CA LEU A 100 -18.97 7.82 18.46
C LEU A 100 -18.63 7.47 19.89
N SER A 101 -19.46 6.60 20.50
CA SER A 101 -19.24 6.09 21.86
C SER A 101 -18.28 4.91 21.92
N TYR A 102 -18.10 4.18 20.80
CA TYR A 102 -17.20 3.02 20.70
C TYR A 102 -16.64 2.91 19.26
N ASN A 103 -15.55 2.17 19.13
CA ASN A 103 -14.95 1.87 17.84
C ASN A 103 -15.52 0.55 17.26
N PRO A 104 -16.33 0.60 16.18
CA PRO A 104 -16.94 -0.60 15.62
C PRO A 104 -15.92 -1.57 15.01
N MET A 105 -14.73 -1.09 14.63
CA MET A 105 -13.65 -1.95 14.10
C MET A 105 -13.11 -2.95 15.14
N GLN A 106 -13.38 -2.78 16.44
CA GLN A 106 -12.98 -3.73 17.47
C GLN A 106 -13.68 -5.10 17.33
N TYR A 107 -14.82 -5.15 16.68
CA TYR A 107 -15.62 -6.37 16.47
C TYR A 107 -15.46 -6.97 15.08
N VAL A 108 -14.61 -6.36 14.23
CA VAL A 108 -14.39 -6.81 12.86
C VAL A 108 -13.22 -7.78 12.80
N VAL A 109 -13.43 -8.90 12.13
CA VAL A 109 -12.41 -9.95 11.96
C VAL A 109 -11.90 -9.93 10.53
N MET A 110 -10.58 -9.85 10.35
CA MET A 110 -9.96 -9.96 9.03
C MET A 110 -10.01 -11.42 8.56
N ARG A 111 -11.00 -11.72 7.73
CA ARG A 111 -11.13 -13.05 7.12
C ARG A 111 -10.16 -13.17 5.94
N LYS A 112 -9.47 -14.28 5.88
CA LYS A 112 -8.54 -14.61 4.80
C LYS A 112 -9.22 -15.60 3.87
N LYS A 113 -9.05 -15.43 2.56
CA LYS A 113 -9.25 -16.53 1.62
C LYS A 113 -8.32 -17.65 2.07
N GLN A 114 -8.85 -18.83 2.39
CA GLN A 114 -8.01 -20.00 2.58
C GLN A 114 -7.30 -20.21 1.25
N GLU A 115 -5.99 -20.01 1.24
CA GLU A 115 -5.17 -20.57 0.18
C GLU A 115 -5.40 -22.07 0.30
N SER A 116 -6.10 -22.65 -0.67
CA SER A 116 -6.17 -24.10 -0.77
C SER A 116 -4.70 -24.54 -0.84
N TYR A 117 -4.22 -25.16 0.23
CA TYR A 117 -2.97 -25.90 0.16
C TYR A 117 -3.16 -26.88 -0.99
N LYS A 118 -2.48 -26.64 -2.11
CA LYS A 118 -2.26 -27.67 -3.11
C LYS A 118 -1.37 -28.71 -2.45
N LEU A 119 -2.01 -29.60 -1.67
CA LEU A 119 -1.40 -30.85 -1.27
C LEU A 119 -1.14 -31.60 -2.57
N PHE A 120 0.12 -31.76 -2.91
CA PHE A 120 0.59 -32.49 -4.09
C PHE A 120 0.29 -31.82 -5.44
N SER A 121 1.04 -30.81 -5.80
CA SER A 121 1.43 -30.58 -7.18
C SER A 121 2.92 -30.88 -7.29
N ASP A 122 3.23 -32.03 -7.86
CA ASP A 122 4.56 -32.38 -8.43
C ASP A 122 4.79 -31.53 -9.69
N ASP A 123 4.74 -30.22 -9.56
CA ASP A 123 5.20 -29.32 -10.61
C ASP A 123 6.12 -28.30 -9.97
N ASN A 124 7.37 -28.35 -10.41
CA ASN A 124 8.38 -27.31 -10.23
C ASN A 124 7.92 -25.99 -10.88
N SER A 125 6.77 -25.46 -10.48
CA SER A 125 6.35 -24.16 -10.93
C SER A 125 6.80 -23.11 -9.91
N ASP A 126 7.67 -22.24 -10.36
CA ASP A 126 8.22 -21.04 -9.72
C ASP A 126 7.15 -20.01 -9.28
N GLU A 127 5.99 -20.44 -8.78
CA GLU A 127 4.87 -19.58 -8.37
C GLU A 127 5.17 -18.70 -7.16
N LEU A 128 6.34 -18.83 -6.53
CA LEU A 128 6.83 -17.96 -5.46
C LEU A 128 8.00 -17.07 -5.90
N ALA A 129 8.47 -17.19 -7.13
CA ALA A 129 9.54 -16.35 -7.63
C ALA A 129 9.01 -14.90 -7.80
N VAL A 130 9.57 -13.99 -7.05
CA VAL A 130 9.36 -12.55 -7.31
C VAL A 130 9.80 -12.30 -8.75
N PRO A 131 8.92 -11.79 -9.64
CA PRO A 131 9.28 -11.56 -11.02
C PRO A 131 10.49 -10.62 -11.08
N THR A 132 11.59 -11.11 -11.59
CA THR A 132 12.83 -10.35 -11.75
C THR A 132 13.03 -10.01 -13.22
N ILE A 133 13.67 -8.87 -13.47
CA ILE A 133 14.03 -8.47 -14.83
C ILE A 133 15.18 -9.37 -15.33
N THR A 134 15.04 -9.93 -16.53
CA THR A 134 16.13 -10.69 -17.18
C THR A 134 17.22 -9.76 -17.69
N TYR A 135 18.41 -10.30 -17.98
CA TYR A 135 19.50 -9.49 -18.53
C TYR A 135 19.13 -8.86 -19.88
N GLU A 136 18.45 -9.58 -20.74
CA GLU A 136 17.99 -9.08 -22.04
C GLU A 136 16.98 -7.94 -21.87
N GLN A 137 16.07 -8.05 -20.94
CA GLN A 137 15.11 -6.97 -20.62
C GLN A 137 15.82 -5.76 -20.04
N TYR A 138 16.83 -5.97 -19.19
CA TYR A 138 17.66 -4.87 -18.66
C TYR A 138 18.42 -4.14 -19.80
N VAL A 139 19.06 -4.88 -20.72
CA VAL A 139 19.76 -4.28 -21.87
C VAL A 139 18.79 -3.50 -22.72
N ALA A 140 17.64 -4.07 -23.09
CA ALA A 140 16.64 -3.38 -23.90
C ALA A 140 16.13 -2.08 -23.22
N LEU A 141 15.89 -2.12 -21.91
CA LEU A 141 15.48 -0.94 -21.12
C LEU A 141 16.56 0.14 -21.12
N THR A 142 17.81 -0.23 -20.85
CA THR A 142 18.92 0.75 -20.75
C THR A 142 19.24 1.36 -22.11
N ASP A 143 19.17 0.61 -23.21
CA ASP A 143 19.33 1.12 -24.57
C ASP A 143 18.22 2.11 -24.93
N TRP A 144 16.98 1.80 -24.56
CA TRP A 144 15.86 2.72 -24.76
C TRP A 144 16.04 4.03 -23.96
N LEU A 145 16.42 3.94 -22.68
CA LEU A 145 16.70 5.10 -21.83
C LEU A 145 17.84 5.95 -22.37
N LYS A 146 18.91 5.31 -22.86
CA LYS A 146 20.06 5.98 -23.48
C LYS A 146 19.68 6.75 -24.74
N LYS A 147 18.89 6.13 -25.64
CA LYS A 147 18.37 6.80 -26.85
C LYS A 147 17.50 8.01 -26.53
N LYS A 148 16.81 8.01 -25.39
CA LYS A 148 15.95 9.11 -24.92
C LYS A 148 16.69 10.12 -24.04
N SER A 149 17.99 9.96 -23.79
CA SER A 149 18.78 10.76 -22.84
C SER A 149 18.07 10.91 -21.49
N ASN A 150 17.44 9.81 -21.02
CA ASN A 150 16.60 9.82 -19.81
C ASN A 150 17.50 9.79 -18.55
N PRO A 151 17.31 10.71 -17.59
CA PRO A 151 18.12 10.78 -16.37
C PRO A 151 17.96 9.54 -15.45
N ALA A 152 16.93 8.73 -15.63
CA ALA A 152 16.75 7.48 -14.90
C ALA A 152 17.76 6.38 -15.27
N LEU A 153 18.53 6.54 -16.35
CA LEU A 153 19.50 5.54 -16.81
C LEU A 153 20.49 5.16 -15.71
N LEU A 154 21.20 6.14 -15.14
CA LEU A 154 22.24 5.89 -14.13
C LEU A 154 21.67 5.29 -12.85
N PRO A 155 20.59 5.80 -12.25
CA PRO A 155 19.95 5.17 -11.10
C PRO A 155 19.54 3.72 -11.33
N ILE A 156 19.00 3.40 -12.51
CA ILE A 156 18.58 2.02 -12.84
C ILE A 156 19.81 1.11 -12.97
N GLN A 157 20.88 1.57 -13.57
CA GLN A 157 22.14 0.81 -13.68
C GLN A 157 22.72 0.52 -12.29
N ILE A 158 22.79 1.53 -11.41
CA ILE A 158 23.26 1.35 -10.04
C ILE A 158 22.39 0.34 -9.31
N ALA A 159 21.05 0.50 -9.33
CA ALA A 159 20.13 -0.40 -8.67
C ALA A 159 20.27 -1.85 -9.19
N TYR A 160 20.42 -2.05 -10.49
CA TYR A 160 20.53 -3.38 -11.09
C TYR A 160 21.79 -4.11 -10.64
N PHE A 161 22.95 -3.45 -10.62
CA PHE A 161 24.21 -4.09 -10.26
C PHE A 161 24.48 -4.18 -8.76
N THR A 162 23.84 -3.32 -7.96
CA THR A 162 24.10 -3.27 -6.50
C THR A 162 22.96 -3.84 -5.66
N GLY A 163 21.75 -4.00 -6.22
CA GLY A 163 20.57 -4.38 -5.46
C GLY A 163 20.05 -3.30 -4.49
N LEU A 164 20.57 -2.08 -4.57
CA LEU A 164 20.14 -0.98 -3.71
C LEU A 164 18.69 -0.56 -4.00
N ARG A 165 17.95 -0.22 -2.92
CA ARG A 165 16.61 0.35 -3.06
C ARG A 165 16.66 1.72 -3.72
N ILE A 166 15.62 2.09 -4.47
CA ILE A 166 15.59 3.38 -5.19
C ILE A 166 15.85 4.59 -4.28
N GLY A 167 15.31 4.59 -3.06
CA GLY A 167 15.56 5.66 -2.10
C GLY A 167 17.03 5.74 -1.63
N GLU A 168 17.73 4.61 -1.57
CA GLU A 168 19.17 4.53 -1.26
C GLU A 168 19.98 5.04 -2.45
N VAL A 169 19.65 4.60 -3.68
CA VAL A 169 20.31 5.08 -4.90
C VAL A 169 20.17 6.59 -5.05
N CYS A 170 18.95 7.14 -4.87
CA CYS A 170 18.72 8.58 -4.97
C CYS A 170 19.41 9.41 -3.87
N ALA A 171 19.79 8.78 -2.75
CA ALA A 171 20.48 9.43 -1.64
C ALA A 171 22.01 9.38 -1.76
N LEU A 172 22.58 8.64 -2.73
CA LEU A 172 24.02 8.54 -2.93
C LEU A 172 24.65 9.89 -3.33
N THR A 173 25.81 10.14 -2.79
CA THR A 173 26.69 11.27 -3.17
C THR A 173 28.07 10.75 -3.52
N TRP A 174 28.90 11.55 -4.16
CA TRP A 174 30.27 11.19 -4.48
C TRP A 174 31.12 10.82 -3.26
N GLN A 175 30.79 11.33 -2.07
CA GLN A 175 31.46 10.99 -0.81
C GLN A 175 31.16 9.59 -0.31
N ASP A 176 30.10 8.94 -0.86
CA ASP A 176 29.71 7.59 -0.51
C ASP A 176 30.37 6.53 -1.42
N ILE A 177 31.16 6.97 -2.43
CA ILE A 177 31.78 6.12 -3.44
C ILE A 177 33.30 6.17 -3.32
N ASP A 178 33.90 5.06 -2.98
CA ASP A 178 35.35 4.88 -3.03
C ASP A 178 35.75 4.10 -4.28
N LEU A 179 36.28 4.83 -5.26
CA LEU A 179 36.70 4.24 -6.54
C LEU A 179 37.98 3.41 -6.44
N LYS A 180 38.83 3.64 -5.41
CA LYS A 180 40.05 2.86 -5.22
C LYS A 180 39.73 1.50 -4.64
N GLU A 181 38.91 1.51 -3.58
CA GLU A 181 38.49 0.28 -2.90
C GLU A 181 37.28 -0.37 -3.59
N GLN A 182 36.69 0.28 -4.62
CA GLN A 182 35.48 -0.19 -5.34
C GLN A 182 34.27 -0.43 -4.42
N VAL A 183 34.09 0.45 -3.43
CA VAL A 183 33.05 0.33 -2.41
C VAL A 183 32.04 1.47 -2.50
N ILE A 184 30.77 1.14 -2.36
CA ILE A 184 29.68 2.11 -2.14
C ILE A 184 29.18 1.95 -0.70
N THR A 185 29.22 3.03 0.08
CA THR A 185 28.73 3.06 1.45
C THR A 185 27.36 3.66 1.53
N VAL A 186 26.34 2.87 1.87
CA VAL A 186 24.96 3.35 2.02
C VAL A 186 24.74 3.90 3.41
N ARG A 187 24.59 5.22 3.54
CA ARG A 187 24.44 5.92 4.83
C ARG A 187 23.04 6.47 5.05
N ARG A 188 22.23 6.62 3.99
CA ARG A 188 20.94 7.31 4.02
C ARG A 188 20.02 6.81 2.91
N SER A 189 18.72 7.09 3.07
CA SER A 189 17.70 6.82 2.05
C SER A 189 16.77 8.02 1.94
N MET A 190 16.48 8.46 0.73
CA MET A 190 15.44 9.46 0.48
C MET A 190 14.06 8.80 0.67
N ARG A 191 13.15 9.50 1.36
CA ARG A 191 11.77 9.08 1.63
C ARG A 191 10.79 10.03 0.98
#